data_0c26b6596acf7d3aab8b44fbc37de9d5
#
_entry.id   0c26b6596acf7d3aab8b44fbc37de9d5
#
_cell.length_a   1.000
_cell.length_b   1.000
_cell.length_c   1.000
_cell.angle_alpha   90.00
_cell.angle_beta   90.00
_cell.angle_gamma   90.00
#
_symmetry.space_group_name_H-M   'P 1'
#
loop_
_entity.id
_entity.type
_entity.pdbx_description
1 polymer ?
#
loop_
_entity_poly.entity_id
_entity_poly.type
_entity_poly.pdbx_seq_one_letter_code
_entity_poly.pdbx_strand_id
1 'polypeptide(L)'
;MPAKKIKTTAPKPRAVLVANDRYGLYIGETAATDAEITAAKSVRLANCRHVCQWYGKTGGITSLAAHGPCGPRAQESRVGAPCTAALVTGVVNVFDLSAEAITAFASIVPR
;
A
#
# COMPACT_ATOMS: atom_id res chain seq x y z
N MET A 1 7.68 36.10 -4.59
CA MET A 1 7.40 35.72 -4.21
C MET A 1 7.47 34.74 -3.98
N PRO A 2 7.32 34.72 -4.02
CA PRO A 2 7.13 33.85 -3.71
C PRO A 2 7.08 32.73 -3.69
N ALA A 3 7.03 32.62 -3.86
CA ALA A 3 6.89 31.65 -3.75
C ALA A 3 6.67 30.72 -3.39
N LYS A 4 6.46 30.87 -3.39
CA LYS A 4 6.13 30.25 -3.01
C LYS A 4 5.79 29.23 -2.89
N LYS A 5 5.60 29.40 -3.08
CA LYS A 5 5.08 28.78 -2.95
C LYS A 5 5.16 27.67 -2.92
N ILE A 6 5.30 27.79 -3.06
CA ILE A 6 5.23 26.87 -3.05
C ILE A 6 5.43 25.83 -2.92
N LYS A 7 5.57 25.88 -3.00
CA LYS A 7 5.55 25.13 -2.94
C LYS A 7 5.43 24.13 -2.51
N THR A 8 5.48 24.27 -2.35
CA THR A 8 5.09 23.72 -1.80
C THR A 8 4.71 22.69 -1.71
N THR A 9 5.24 22.31 -2.12
CA THR A 9 4.14 21.42 -2.10
C THR A 9 4.55 20.00 -2.33
N ALA A 10 5.08 19.40 -1.31
CA ALA A 10 5.23 17.97 -1.30
C ALA A 10 3.84 17.34 -1.52
N PRO A 11 3.69 16.36 -2.42
CA PRO A 11 2.43 15.64 -2.56
C PRO A 11 2.01 15.06 -1.22
N LYS A 12 0.71 15.01 -0.98
CA LYS A 12 0.19 14.38 0.23
C LYS A 12 0.46 12.89 0.17
N PRO A 13 0.80 12.28 1.30
CA PRO A 13 0.91 10.83 1.34
C PRO A 13 -0.40 10.16 0.93
N ARG A 14 -0.26 9.08 0.19
CA ARG A 14 -1.41 8.27 -0.25
C ARG A 14 -1.16 6.83 0.18
N ALA A 15 -2.25 6.10 0.45
CA ALA A 15 -2.18 4.70 0.80
C ALA A 15 -2.10 3.87 -0.47
N VAL A 16 -1.17 2.94 -0.52
CA VAL A 16 -0.92 2.12 -1.71
C VAL A 16 -0.71 0.65 -1.35
N LEU A 17 -1.00 -0.19 -2.33
CA LEU A 17 -0.65 -1.61 -2.32
C LEU A 17 0.46 -1.80 -3.35
N VAL A 18 1.58 -2.35 -2.92
CA VAL A 18 2.77 -2.48 -3.76
C VAL A 18 3.12 -3.94 -3.93
N ALA A 19 3.31 -4.35 -5.18
CA ALA A 19 3.80 -5.69 -5.51
C ALA A 19 5.23 -5.58 -6.02
N ASN A 20 6.11 -6.46 -5.55
CA ASN A 20 7.48 -6.49 -6.02
C ASN A 20 7.77 -7.76 -6.83
N ASP A 21 8.95 -7.81 -7.44
CA ASP A 21 9.34 -8.88 -8.33
C ASP A 21 9.64 -10.20 -7.60
N ARG A 22 9.57 -10.20 -6.28
CA ARG A 22 9.74 -11.41 -5.46
C ARG A 22 8.43 -11.90 -4.88
N TYR A 23 7.33 -11.53 -5.53
CA TYR A 23 5.97 -11.92 -5.15
C TYR A 23 5.53 -11.39 -3.78
N GLY A 24 6.23 -10.35 -3.29
CA GLY A 24 5.83 -9.70 -2.05
C GLY A 24 4.72 -8.70 -2.29
N LEU A 25 3.78 -8.62 -1.35
CA LEU A 25 2.74 -7.60 -1.33
C LEU A 25 2.88 -6.80 -0.04
N TYR A 26 2.84 -5.49 -0.17
CA TYR A 26 2.99 -4.57 0.96
C TYR A 26 1.97 -3.46 0.85
N ILE A 27 1.45 -3.04 1.99
CA ILE A 27 0.61 -1.85 2.05
C ILE A 27 1.30 -0.82 2.93
N GLY A 28 1.05 0.45 2.63
CA GLY A 28 1.63 1.54 3.40
C GLY A 28 1.30 2.86 2.74
N GLU A 29 1.98 3.91 3.18
CA GLU A 29 1.76 5.26 2.70
C GLU A 29 3.02 5.80 2.06
N THR A 30 2.87 6.53 0.97
CA THR A 30 3.99 7.17 0.30
C THR A 30 3.59 8.54 -0.22
N ALA A 31 4.54 9.48 -0.22
CA ALA A 31 4.39 10.77 -0.87
C ALA A 31 5.00 10.76 -2.28
N ALA A 32 5.65 9.67 -2.67
CA ALA A 32 6.29 9.56 -3.98
C ALA A 32 5.25 9.50 -5.10
N THR A 33 5.57 10.14 -6.22
CA THR A 33 4.73 10.06 -7.41
C THR A 33 4.96 8.75 -8.15
N ASP A 34 4.03 8.39 -9.01
CA ASP A 34 4.20 7.21 -9.86
C ASP A 34 5.46 7.30 -10.71
N ALA A 35 5.77 8.51 -11.22
CA ALA A 35 6.97 8.71 -12.02
C ALA A 35 8.23 8.45 -11.21
N GLU A 36 8.27 8.91 -9.96
CA GLU A 36 9.42 8.69 -9.08
C GLU A 36 9.59 7.20 -8.77
N ILE A 37 8.50 6.49 -8.49
CA ILE A 37 8.53 5.07 -8.20
C ILE A 37 9.00 4.30 -9.43
N THR A 38 8.48 4.65 -10.61
CA THR A 38 8.85 4.01 -11.86
C THR A 38 10.34 4.17 -12.15
N ALA A 39 10.87 5.37 -11.95
CA ALA A 39 12.28 5.66 -12.21
C ALA A 39 13.18 4.90 -11.23
N ALA A 40 12.83 4.85 -9.96
CA ALA A 40 13.64 4.22 -8.93
C ALA A 40 13.43 2.71 -8.87
N LYS A 41 12.29 2.21 -9.33
CA LYS A 41 11.83 0.82 -9.17
C LYS A 41 11.80 0.42 -7.69
N SER A 42 11.56 1.39 -6.84
CA SER A 42 11.48 1.20 -5.40
C SER A 42 10.59 2.27 -4.81
N VAL A 43 10.06 2.01 -3.63
CA VAL A 43 9.22 2.97 -2.92
C VAL A 43 9.42 2.80 -1.42
N ARG A 44 9.51 3.93 -0.72
CA ARG A 44 9.56 3.92 0.74
C ARG A 44 8.15 4.08 1.26
N LEU A 45 7.74 3.14 2.09
CA LEU A 45 6.39 3.11 2.65
C LEU A 45 6.46 3.38 4.15
N ALA A 46 5.67 4.35 4.61
CA ALA A 46 5.44 4.56 6.03
C ALA A 46 4.33 3.63 6.49
N ASN A 47 4.40 3.20 7.73
CA ASN A 47 3.40 2.28 8.32
C ASN A 47 3.21 1.05 7.45
N CYS A 48 4.33 0.49 7.00
CA CYS A 48 4.33 -0.62 6.04
C CYS A 48 3.91 -1.92 6.73
N ARG A 49 2.99 -2.64 6.09
CA ARG A 49 2.57 -3.97 6.53
C ARG A 49 2.75 -4.95 5.39
N HIS A 50 3.26 -6.13 5.70
CA HIS A 50 3.42 -7.20 4.73
C HIS A 50 2.12 -7.99 4.63
N VAL A 51 1.59 -8.13 3.42
CA VAL A 51 0.36 -8.90 3.18
C VAL A 51 0.78 -10.30 2.74
N CYS A 52 0.71 -11.26 3.66
CA CYS A 52 1.17 -12.62 3.40
C CYS A 52 0.08 -13.47 2.76
N GLN A 53 -1.15 -13.27 3.18
CA GLN A 53 -2.29 -14.03 2.71
C GLN A 53 -3.54 -13.21 2.94
N TRP A 54 -4.47 -13.25 2.00
CA TRP A 54 -5.73 -12.52 2.16
C TRP A 54 -6.89 -13.31 1.61
N TYR A 55 -8.08 -12.97 2.11
CA TYR A 55 -9.34 -13.48 1.62
C TYR A 55 -10.17 -12.29 1.18
N GLY A 56 -10.76 -12.37 0.02
CA GLY A 56 -11.47 -11.25 -0.54
C GLY A 56 -12.68 -11.67 -1.33
N LYS A 57 -13.32 -10.67 -1.91
CA LYS A 57 -14.53 -10.83 -2.69
C LYS A 57 -14.26 -11.65 -3.95
N THR A 58 -13.12 -11.36 -4.57
CA THR A 58 -12.57 -12.14 -5.68
C THR A 58 -11.10 -12.32 -5.42
N GLY A 59 -10.44 -13.25 -6.10
CA GLY A 59 -9.05 -13.56 -5.79
C GLY A 59 -8.01 -12.58 -6.30
N GLY A 60 -8.38 -11.56 -7.05
CA GLY A 60 -7.42 -10.70 -7.74
C GLY A 60 -6.83 -9.61 -6.87
N ILE A 61 -5.60 -9.19 -7.21
CA ILE A 61 -4.91 -8.12 -6.50
C ILE A 61 -5.63 -6.77 -6.67
N THR A 62 -6.27 -6.55 -7.81
CA THR A 62 -7.04 -5.32 -8.02
C THR A 62 -8.26 -5.28 -7.11
N SER A 63 -8.88 -6.42 -6.84
CA SER A 63 -9.98 -6.50 -5.89
C SER A 63 -9.49 -6.22 -4.48
N LEU A 64 -8.29 -6.69 -4.14
CA LEU A 64 -7.68 -6.41 -2.84
C LEU A 64 -7.45 -4.91 -2.66
N ALA A 65 -6.97 -4.22 -3.69
CA ALA A 65 -6.75 -2.77 -3.63
C ALA A 65 -8.07 -2.00 -3.54
N ALA A 66 -9.13 -2.51 -4.16
CA ALA A 66 -10.43 -1.84 -4.18
C ALA A 66 -11.24 -2.07 -2.91
N HIS A 67 -11.13 -3.23 -2.30
CA HIS A 67 -12.01 -3.64 -1.19
C HIS A 67 -11.26 -4.06 0.07
N GLY A 68 -9.97 -4.36 -0.04
CA GLY A 68 -9.21 -4.95 1.06
C GLY A 68 -9.66 -6.36 1.36
N PRO A 69 -9.15 -6.96 2.45
CA PRO A 69 -9.65 -8.25 2.91
C PRO A 69 -11.12 -8.12 3.30
N CYS A 70 -11.95 -8.98 2.76
CA CYS A 70 -13.40 -8.89 3.01
C CYS A 70 -14.05 -10.25 2.91
N GLY A 71 -15.34 -10.31 3.24
CA GLY A 71 -16.10 -11.55 3.25
C GLY A 71 -15.98 -12.30 4.57
N PRO A 72 -16.59 -13.50 4.66
CA PRO A 72 -16.68 -14.22 5.94
C PRO A 72 -15.34 -14.67 6.50
N ARG A 73 -14.30 -14.76 5.65
CA ARG A 73 -12.97 -15.19 6.10
C ARG A 73 -11.96 -14.04 6.19
N ALA A 74 -12.43 -12.78 6.12
CA ALA A 74 -11.52 -11.63 6.10
C ALA A 74 -10.54 -11.64 7.26
N GLN A 75 -10.99 -11.97 8.47
CA GLN A 75 -10.15 -11.96 9.66
C GLN A 75 -9.14 -13.12 9.71
N GLU A 76 -9.24 -14.06 8.79
CA GLU A 76 -8.22 -15.11 8.64
C GLU A 76 -7.05 -14.65 7.78
N SER A 77 -7.14 -13.47 7.19
CA SER A 77 -6.05 -12.89 6.39
C SER A 77 -4.83 -12.64 7.28
N ARG A 78 -3.66 -12.87 6.71
CA ARG A 78 -2.40 -12.73 7.45
C ARG A 78 -1.67 -11.49 6.95
N VAL A 79 -1.77 -10.43 7.73
CA VAL A 79 -1.14 -9.15 7.45
C VAL A 79 -0.29 -8.80 8.66
N GLY A 80 0.98 -8.54 8.45
CA GLY A 80 1.93 -8.28 9.53
C GLY A 80 1.64 -6.98 10.26
N ALA A 81 2.31 -6.82 11.40
CA ALA A 81 2.24 -5.58 12.16
C ALA A 81 2.88 -4.44 11.35
N PRO A 82 2.38 -3.20 11.51
CA PRO A 82 2.99 -2.08 10.80
C PRO A 82 4.38 -1.77 11.37
N CYS A 83 5.32 -1.49 10.49
CA CYS A 83 6.61 -0.93 10.89
C CYS A 83 6.63 0.55 10.51
N THR A 84 7.54 1.31 11.11
CA THR A 84 7.60 2.77 10.90
C THR A 84 7.77 3.11 9.43
N ALA A 85 8.71 2.46 8.77
CA ALA A 85 8.96 2.67 7.34
C ALA A 85 9.75 1.49 6.77
N ALA A 86 9.55 1.21 5.50
CA ALA A 86 10.30 0.18 4.79
C ALA A 86 10.54 0.62 3.36
N LEU A 87 11.71 0.28 2.83
CA LEU A 87 12.01 0.50 1.42
C LEU A 87 11.70 -0.80 0.68
N VAL A 88 10.69 -0.76 -0.18
CA VAL A 88 10.33 -1.91 -1.02
C VAL A 88 11.04 -1.74 -2.35
N THR A 89 11.87 -2.72 -2.71
CA THR A 89 12.65 -2.70 -3.95
C THR A 89 12.05 -3.67 -4.96
N GLY A 90 12.44 -3.54 -6.23
CA GLY A 90 11.95 -4.40 -7.29
C GLY A 90 10.46 -4.22 -7.54
N VAL A 91 9.98 -2.99 -7.41
CA VAL A 91 8.55 -2.69 -7.55
C VAL A 91 8.10 -2.91 -8.99
N VAL A 92 7.07 -3.72 -9.17
CA VAL A 92 6.50 -3.99 -10.48
C VAL A 92 5.09 -3.42 -10.64
N ASN A 93 4.35 -3.26 -9.56
CA ASN A 93 3.01 -2.68 -9.59
C ASN A 93 2.75 -1.87 -8.34
N VAL A 94 2.03 -0.76 -8.50
CA VAL A 94 1.54 0.06 -7.39
C VAL A 94 0.07 0.34 -7.64
N PHE A 95 -0.76 0.02 -6.66
CA PHE A 95 -2.20 0.25 -6.73
C PHE A 95 -2.60 1.22 -5.63
N ASP A 96 -3.43 2.20 -5.95
CA ASP A 96 -4.00 3.06 -4.92
C ASP A 96 -5.03 2.26 -4.13
N LEU A 97 -4.96 2.36 -2.80
CA LEU A 97 -5.97 1.74 -1.94
C LEU A 97 -7.19 2.65 -1.86
N SER A 98 -8.36 2.06 -2.03
CA SER A 98 -9.61 2.79 -1.82
C SER A 98 -9.82 3.06 -0.31
N ALA A 99 -10.71 3.98 0.02
CA ALA A 99 -11.08 4.22 1.40
C ALA A 99 -11.62 2.94 2.06
N GLU A 100 -12.39 2.17 1.32
CA GLU A 100 -12.92 0.89 1.80
C GLU A 100 -11.78 -0.08 2.13
N ALA A 101 -10.77 -0.17 1.25
CA ALA A 101 -9.64 -1.06 1.45
C ALA A 101 -8.80 -0.62 2.65
N ILE A 102 -8.57 0.69 2.81
CA ILE A 102 -7.84 1.21 3.96
C ILE A 102 -8.51 0.79 5.26
N THR A 103 -9.82 0.97 5.34
CA THR A 103 -10.61 0.59 6.52
C THR A 103 -10.54 -0.92 6.76
N ALA A 104 -10.67 -1.71 5.70
CA ALA A 104 -10.64 -3.16 5.81
C ALA A 104 -9.29 -3.66 6.34
N PHE A 105 -8.18 -3.15 5.80
CA PHE A 105 -6.86 -3.54 6.28
C PHE A 105 -6.64 -3.11 7.73
N ALA A 106 -7.13 -1.94 8.11
CA ALA A 106 -6.99 -1.45 9.49
C ALA A 106 -7.69 -2.37 10.49
N SER A 107 -8.71 -3.09 10.08
CA SER A 107 -9.46 -4.00 10.94
C SER A 107 -8.80 -5.36 11.12
N ILE A 108 -7.77 -5.67 10.33
CA ILE A 108 -7.11 -6.99 10.39
C ILE A 108 -6.05 -6.97 11.48
N VAL A 109 -6.21 -7.89 12.43
CA VAL A 109 -5.25 -8.04 13.53
C VAL A 109 -3.93 -8.57 12.97
N PRO A 110 -2.79 -7.97 13.32
CA PRO A 110 -1.48 -8.44 12.83
C PRO A 110 -1.21 -9.89 13.22
N ARG A 111 -0.61 -10.60 12.28
CA ARG A 111 -0.23 -12.00 12.48
C ARG A 111 1.12 -12.29 11.84
#